data_7ebc17bd21b0aeff6261bef6d5c99b88
#
_entry.id   7ebc17bd21b0aeff6261bef6d5c99b88
#
_cell.length_a   1.000
_cell.length_b   1.000
_cell.length_c   1.000
_cell.angle_alpha   90.00
_cell.angle_beta   90.00
_cell.angle_gamma   90.00
#
_symmetry.space_group_name_H-M   'P 1'
#
loop_
_entity.id
_entity.type
_entity.pdbx_description
1 polymer ?
#
loop_
_entity_poly.entity_id
_entity_poly.type
_entity_poly.pdbx_seq_one_letter_code
_entity_poly.pdbx_strand_id
1 'polypeptide(L)'
;MKRRNFLKNTIGIGTVAAATTLSSPALSKGKIKWKMITTWPKNFPGLGTGAQRIADSITAMSEGQLTVKLFAAGELVPAFECFDAVRQDTAQMSHGMSYYWINKNKSTPFFAAVP
;
A
#
# COMPACT_ATOMS: atom_id res chain seq x y z
N MET A 1 6.64 -55.21 -36.85
CA MET A 1 7.57 -54.08 -36.79
C MET A 1 7.94 -53.81 -35.32
N LYS A 2 9.19 -53.99 -34.95
CA LYS A 2 9.59 -54.05 -33.53
C LYS A 2 9.93 -52.66 -33.00
N ARG A 3 9.18 -52.16 -32.04
CA ARG A 3 9.34 -50.87 -31.35
C ARG A 3 10.75 -50.59 -30.76
N ARG A 4 11.61 -51.62 -30.78
CA ARG A 4 12.97 -51.59 -30.23
C ARG A 4 13.99 -50.86 -31.12
N ASN A 5 13.72 -50.66 -32.40
CA ASN A 5 14.69 -50.06 -33.31
C ASN A 5 14.60 -48.55 -33.43
N PHE A 6 13.53 -47.94 -32.89
CA PHE A 6 13.35 -46.48 -32.91
C PHE A 6 14.29 -45.77 -31.89
N LEU A 7 14.64 -46.45 -30.80
CA LEU A 7 15.48 -45.90 -29.75
C LEU A 7 16.99 -45.95 -29.99
N LYS A 8 17.43 -46.68 -31.03
CA LYS A 8 18.87 -46.84 -31.29
C LYS A 8 19.47 -45.84 -32.27
N ASN A 9 18.64 -45.08 -32.98
CA ASN A 9 19.10 -44.11 -33.96
C ASN A 9 19.06 -42.64 -33.49
N THR A 10 18.85 -42.39 -32.18
CA THR A 10 18.80 -41.03 -31.63
C THR A 10 20.03 -40.66 -30.79
N ILE A 11 21.15 -41.42 -30.99
CA ILE A 11 22.42 -41.09 -30.34
C ILE A 11 23.33 -40.48 -31.41
N GLY A 12 23.26 -39.19 -31.58
CA GLY A 12 24.22 -38.51 -32.42
C GLY A 12 23.76 -37.16 -32.99
N ILE A 13 23.25 -36.26 -32.19
CA ILE A 13 23.25 -34.81 -32.53
C ILE A 13 23.36 -34.08 -31.22
N GLY A 14 24.32 -33.18 -31.18
CA GLY A 14 24.83 -32.44 -30.05
C GLY A 14 23.80 -31.88 -29.06
N THR A 15 24.10 -32.06 -27.80
CA THR A 15 23.52 -31.36 -26.69
C THR A 15 23.78 -29.85 -26.80
N VAL A 16 22.96 -29.17 -27.54
CA VAL A 16 22.74 -27.76 -27.29
C VAL A 16 21.87 -27.70 -26.03
N ALA A 17 22.52 -27.56 -24.88
CA ALA A 17 21.85 -27.17 -23.66
C ALA A 17 21.25 -25.79 -23.90
N ALA A 18 20.06 -25.74 -24.48
CA ALA A 18 19.23 -24.60 -24.40
C ALA A 18 18.87 -24.45 -22.91
N ALA A 19 19.69 -23.69 -22.17
CA ALA A 19 19.30 -23.11 -20.89
C ALA A 19 18.06 -22.24 -21.20
N THR A 20 16.90 -22.87 -21.15
CA THR A 20 15.65 -22.15 -21.01
C THR A 20 15.74 -21.46 -19.66
N THR A 21 16.26 -20.24 -19.66
CA THR A 21 16.07 -19.31 -18.57
C THR A 21 14.54 -19.15 -18.48
N LEU A 22 13.95 -19.93 -17.59
CA LEU A 22 12.62 -19.68 -17.10
C LEU A 22 12.70 -18.26 -16.50
N SER A 23 12.41 -17.26 -17.33
CA SER A 23 12.20 -15.92 -16.84
C SER A 23 11.06 -16.06 -15.85
N SER A 24 11.39 -15.98 -14.56
CA SER A 24 10.38 -15.82 -13.52
C SER A 24 9.43 -14.74 -14.02
N PRO A 25 8.11 -14.99 -14.05
CA PRO A 25 7.18 -13.92 -14.40
C PRO A 25 7.54 -12.77 -13.48
N ALA A 26 8.01 -11.66 -14.05
CA ALA A 26 8.19 -10.44 -13.32
C ALA A 26 6.79 -10.12 -12.80
N LEU A 27 6.54 -10.46 -11.53
CA LEU A 27 5.41 -9.95 -10.81
C LEU A 27 5.57 -8.45 -10.87
N SER A 28 4.92 -7.85 -11.86
CA SER A 28 4.75 -6.42 -11.94
C SER A 28 4.03 -6.03 -10.65
N LYS A 29 4.83 -5.70 -9.62
CA LYS A 29 4.30 -5.13 -8.39
C LYS A 29 3.73 -3.79 -8.79
N GLY A 30 2.44 -3.79 -9.15
CA GLY A 30 1.73 -2.58 -9.48
C GLY A 30 1.95 -1.57 -8.35
N LYS A 31 2.34 -0.35 -8.70
CA LYS A 31 2.50 0.72 -7.72
C LYS A 31 1.18 0.92 -6.99
N ILE A 32 1.18 0.74 -5.69
CA ILE A 32 0.02 0.92 -4.84
C ILE A 32 -0.10 2.42 -4.51
N LYS A 33 -1.30 2.97 -4.63
CA LYS A 33 -1.57 4.37 -4.28
C LYS A 33 -2.60 4.42 -3.18
N TRP A 34 -2.22 4.96 -2.03
CA TRP A 34 -3.10 5.18 -0.91
C TRP A 34 -3.43 6.66 -0.74
N LYS A 35 -4.61 6.91 -0.23
CA LYS A 35 -5.07 8.22 0.20
C LYS A 35 -5.00 8.26 1.72
N MET A 36 -4.30 9.26 2.25
CA MET A 36 -4.33 9.61 3.67
C MET A 36 -5.16 10.89 3.81
N ILE A 37 -6.17 10.86 4.63
CA ILE A 37 -6.96 12.02 4.99
C ILE A 37 -6.60 12.49 6.39
N THR A 38 -6.70 13.78 6.66
CA THR A 38 -6.40 14.34 7.98
C THR A 38 -7.47 15.31 8.44
N THR A 39 -7.64 15.39 9.76
CA THR A 39 -8.52 16.35 10.41
C THR A 39 -7.93 17.76 10.47
N TRP A 40 -6.68 17.94 10.06
CA TRP A 40 -5.94 19.19 10.13
C TRP A 40 -6.02 19.98 8.83
N PRO A 41 -6.02 21.33 8.92
CA PRO A 41 -5.84 22.19 7.74
C PRO A 41 -4.49 21.90 7.06
N LYS A 42 -4.42 22.26 5.80
CA LYS A 42 -3.18 22.15 5.02
C LYS A 42 -2.05 22.94 5.69
N ASN A 43 -0.88 22.30 5.79
CA ASN A 43 0.32 22.89 6.39
C ASN A 43 0.16 23.33 7.87
N PHE A 44 -0.83 22.79 8.58
CA PHE A 44 -0.98 23.08 9.99
C PHE A 44 0.30 22.69 10.77
N PRO A 45 0.94 23.62 11.52
CA PRO A 45 2.19 23.38 12.19
C PRO A 45 2.12 22.19 13.15
N GLY A 46 3.12 21.31 13.12
CA GLY A 46 3.18 20.12 13.93
C GLY A 46 2.31 18.99 13.40
N LEU A 47 1.01 19.09 13.46
CA LEU A 47 0.08 17.99 13.16
C LEU A 47 -0.11 17.79 11.64
N GLY A 48 -0.39 18.84 10.89
CA GLY A 48 -0.54 18.74 9.43
C GLY A 48 0.78 18.44 8.73
N THR A 49 1.86 19.11 9.14
CA THR A 49 3.22 18.85 8.62
C THR A 49 3.73 17.47 9.06
N GLY A 50 3.34 17.01 10.25
CA GLY A 50 3.63 15.66 10.74
C GLY A 50 2.96 14.58 9.88
N ALA A 51 1.69 14.76 9.54
CA ALA A 51 0.97 13.84 8.66
C ALA A 51 1.63 13.77 7.27
N GLN A 52 2.07 14.91 6.71
CA GLN A 52 2.79 14.92 5.44
C GLN A 52 4.11 14.15 5.54
N ARG A 53 4.87 14.38 6.61
CA ARG A 53 6.14 13.68 6.86
C ARG A 53 5.94 12.17 6.97
N ILE A 54 4.85 11.71 7.60
CA ILE A 54 4.51 10.27 7.68
C ILE A 54 4.25 9.72 6.27
N ALA A 55 3.44 10.41 5.47
CA ALA A 55 3.12 10.00 4.09
C ALA A 55 4.38 9.89 3.23
N ASP A 56 5.28 10.87 3.32
CA ASP A 56 6.54 10.89 2.59
C ASP A 56 7.48 9.76 3.04
N SER A 57 7.54 9.51 4.37
CA SER A 57 8.36 8.43 4.93
C SER A 57 7.88 7.05 4.48
N ILE A 58 6.58 6.80 4.46
CA ILE A 58 6.01 5.53 3.96
C ILE A 58 6.37 5.33 2.49
N THR A 59 6.25 6.39 1.69
CA THR A 59 6.57 6.35 0.27
C THR A 59 8.06 6.08 0.06
N ALA A 60 8.94 6.73 0.82
CA ALA A 60 10.38 6.54 0.75
C ALA A 60 10.81 5.13 1.20
N MET A 61 10.30 4.64 2.34
CA MET A 61 10.62 3.31 2.87
C MET A 61 10.17 2.18 1.95
N SER A 62 9.11 2.40 1.17
CA SER A 62 8.62 1.42 0.18
C SER A 62 9.30 1.53 -1.19
N GLU A 63 10.36 2.36 -1.32
CA GLU A 63 11.01 2.64 -2.61
C GLU A 63 10.03 3.07 -3.71
N GLY A 64 8.96 3.79 -3.31
CA GLY A 64 7.91 4.24 -4.20
C GLY A 64 6.93 3.16 -4.67
N GLN A 65 7.00 1.96 -4.11
CA GLN A 65 6.03 0.88 -4.37
C GLN A 65 4.65 1.23 -3.80
N LEU A 66 4.64 1.85 -2.62
CA LEU A 66 3.46 2.41 -1.99
C LEU A 66 3.58 3.93 -1.94
N THR A 67 2.75 4.63 -2.70
CA THR A 67 2.68 6.09 -2.67
C THR A 67 1.49 6.51 -1.81
N VAL A 68 1.73 7.33 -0.80
CA VAL A 68 0.67 7.88 0.05
C VAL A 68 0.46 9.35 -0.29
N LYS A 69 -0.75 9.68 -0.76
CA LYS A 69 -1.15 11.06 -1.02
C LYS A 69 -1.96 11.60 0.16
N LEU A 70 -1.48 12.68 0.78
CA LEU A 70 -2.18 13.37 1.85
C LEU A 70 -3.25 14.32 1.29
N PHE A 71 -4.41 14.31 1.96
CA PHE A 71 -5.51 15.25 1.75
C PHE A 71 -5.81 15.95 3.07
N ALA A 72 -5.78 17.27 3.06
CA ALA A 72 -6.10 18.07 4.22
C ALA A 72 -7.61 18.06 4.54
N ALA A 73 -7.97 18.56 5.72
CA ALA A 73 -9.35 18.70 6.13
C ALA A 73 -10.16 19.48 5.11
N GLY A 74 -11.28 18.92 4.67
CA GLY A 74 -12.16 19.52 3.67
C GLY A 74 -11.75 19.33 2.21
N GLU A 75 -10.57 18.74 1.91
CA GLU A 75 -10.17 18.46 0.52
C GLU A 75 -10.90 17.24 -0.08
N LEU A 76 -11.05 16.18 0.69
CA LEU A 76 -11.73 14.96 0.26
C LEU A 76 -13.01 14.71 1.05
N VAL A 77 -12.95 14.90 2.37
CA VAL A 77 -14.07 14.77 3.31
C VAL A 77 -13.96 15.85 4.39
N PRO A 78 -15.08 16.21 5.05
CA PRO A 78 -15.04 17.05 6.24
C PRO A 78 -14.16 16.46 7.35
N ALA A 79 -13.55 17.32 8.16
CA ALA A 79 -12.56 16.92 9.17
C ALA A 79 -13.05 15.82 10.13
N PHE A 80 -14.30 15.86 10.55
CA PHE A 80 -14.86 14.91 11.52
C PHE A 80 -15.41 13.62 10.89
N GLU A 81 -15.42 13.52 9.57
CA GLU A 81 -15.89 12.34 8.82
C GLU A 81 -14.74 11.41 8.43
N CYS A 82 -13.51 11.70 8.83
CA CYS A 82 -12.33 10.89 8.47
C CYS A 82 -12.49 9.42 8.91
N PHE A 83 -13.10 9.14 10.05
CA PHE A 83 -13.34 7.78 10.51
C PHE A 83 -14.28 7.02 9.57
N ASP A 84 -15.39 7.64 9.20
CA ASP A 84 -16.38 7.01 8.32
C ASP A 84 -15.85 6.85 6.90
N ALA A 85 -15.05 7.79 6.42
CA ALA A 85 -14.42 7.72 5.10
C ALA A 85 -13.42 6.55 4.99
N VAL A 86 -12.64 6.26 6.04
CA VAL A 86 -11.76 5.07 6.05
C VAL A 86 -12.59 3.80 6.17
N ARG A 87 -13.63 3.78 6.99
CA ARG A 87 -14.53 2.63 7.12
C ARG A 87 -15.24 2.28 5.81
N GLN A 88 -15.48 3.28 4.94
CA GLN A 88 -16.14 3.13 3.64
C GLN A 88 -15.14 3.00 2.47
N ASP A 89 -13.86 2.79 2.72
CA ASP A 89 -12.79 2.69 1.72
C ASP A 89 -12.63 3.92 0.80
N THR A 90 -13.18 5.08 1.18
CA THR A 90 -12.95 6.34 0.48
C THR A 90 -11.50 6.78 0.59
N ALA A 91 -10.86 6.47 1.72
CA ALA A 91 -9.44 6.60 1.96
C ALA A 91 -8.93 5.36 2.69
N GLN A 92 -7.64 5.03 2.51
CA GLN A 92 -7.04 3.84 3.10
C GLN A 92 -6.50 4.09 4.51
N MET A 93 -6.27 5.36 4.86
CA MET A 93 -5.79 5.73 6.18
C MET A 93 -6.19 7.16 6.55
N SER A 94 -6.22 7.44 7.86
CA SER A 94 -6.46 8.77 8.37
C SER A 94 -5.48 9.15 9.46
N HIS A 95 -5.21 10.45 9.59
CA HIS A 95 -4.42 11.02 10.66
C HIS A 95 -5.27 12.04 11.42
N GLY A 96 -5.58 11.75 12.68
CA GLY A 96 -6.43 12.57 13.51
C GLY A 96 -6.36 12.13 14.97
N MET A 97 -7.10 12.80 15.84
CA MET A 97 -7.17 12.46 17.25
C MET A 97 -8.38 11.60 17.56
N SER A 98 -8.20 10.59 18.42
CA SER A 98 -9.24 9.64 18.75
C SER A 98 -10.44 10.27 19.49
N TYR A 99 -10.26 11.39 20.19
CA TYR A 99 -11.37 12.07 20.86
C TYR A 99 -12.43 12.64 19.91
N TYR A 100 -12.12 12.83 18.63
CA TYR A 100 -13.13 13.23 17.64
C TYR A 100 -14.19 12.15 17.39
N TRP A 101 -13.93 10.92 17.85
CA TRP A 101 -14.81 9.77 17.62
C TRP A 101 -15.67 9.42 18.83
N ILE A 102 -15.80 10.35 19.82
CA ILE A 102 -16.60 10.13 21.04
C ILE A 102 -18.05 9.71 20.73
N ASN A 103 -18.62 10.22 19.64
CA ASN A 103 -19.96 9.86 19.18
C ASN A 103 -20.04 8.45 18.59
N LYS A 104 -18.91 7.85 18.23
CA LYS A 104 -18.81 6.49 17.69
C LYS A 104 -18.54 5.49 18.82
N ASN A 105 -17.65 5.84 19.74
CA ASN A 105 -17.33 5.04 20.91
C ASN A 105 -16.87 5.94 22.06
N LYS A 106 -17.54 5.81 23.21
CA LYS A 106 -17.28 6.62 24.40
C LYS A 106 -15.88 6.41 25.01
N SER A 107 -15.20 5.31 24.69
CA SER A 107 -13.83 5.02 25.18
C SER A 107 -12.74 5.70 24.38
N THR A 108 -13.02 6.25 23.20
CA THR A 108 -12.01 6.85 22.31
C THR A 108 -11.25 8.03 22.91
N PRO A 109 -11.86 8.91 23.74
CA PRO A 109 -11.13 9.99 24.39
C PRO A 109 -10.00 9.52 25.31
N PHE A 110 -10.14 8.36 25.96
CA PHE A 110 -9.10 7.84 26.86
C PHE A 110 -7.77 7.61 26.16
N PHE A 111 -7.79 7.22 24.89
CA PHE A 111 -6.56 7.00 24.11
C PHE A 111 -5.86 8.31 23.69
N ALA A 112 -6.51 9.44 23.81
CA ALA A 112 -5.92 10.74 23.51
C ALA A 112 -5.48 11.52 24.77
N ALA A 113 -5.97 11.12 25.92
CA ALA A 113 -5.81 11.83 27.19
C ALA A 113 -4.93 11.08 28.23
N VAL A 114 -4.41 9.90 27.89
CA VAL A 114 -3.48 9.18 28.77
C VAL A 114 -2.10 9.83 28.63
N PRO A 115 -1.50 10.31 29.74
CA PRO A 115 -0.17 10.93 29.74
C PRO A 115 0.96 9.94 29.42
#